data_0cec18edfc55b289d178f41924204aff
#
_entry.id   0cec18edfc55b289d178f41924204aff
#
_cell.length_a   1.000
_cell.length_b   1.000
_cell.length_c   1.000
_cell.angle_alpha   90.00
_cell.angle_beta   90.00
_cell.angle_gamma   90.00
#
_symmetry.space_group_name_H-M   'P 1'
#
loop_
_entity.id
_entity.type
_entity.pdbx_description
1 polymer ?
#
loop_
_entity_poly.entity_id
_entity_poly.type
_entity_poly.pdbx_seq_one_letter_code
_entity_poly.pdbx_strand_id
1 'polypeptide(L)'
;MAEPLPSYHGCFGCGRDNPIGVALPLEWDGGKVRAPFSPKKEYAGFEGVIHGGIVCTLLDEVMWWAIAAQERKCTVTANMTIKFHRPVTTQGTYTVEGWVKDKPRSQVFVAAARVMDEEGRVCAQSEARFVALPDREWQRFLEGLTDPSFFLQE
;
A
#
# COMPACT_ATOMS: atom_id res chain seq x y z
N MET A 1 11.09 5.93 14.69
CA MET A 1 11.89 5.05 13.83
C MET A 1 10.94 4.14 13.06
N ALA A 2 11.22 3.91 11.79
CA ALA A 2 10.38 3.05 10.97
C ALA A 2 10.51 1.58 11.39
N GLU A 3 9.39 0.86 11.46
CA GLU A 3 9.34 -0.56 11.78
C GLU A 3 8.86 -1.35 10.56
N PRO A 4 9.49 -2.50 10.24
CA PRO A 4 9.00 -3.35 9.19
C PRO A 4 7.58 -3.85 9.49
N LEU A 5 6.71 -3.77 8.49
CA LEU A 5 5.40 -4.40 8.54
C LEU A 5 5.51 -5.85 8.01
N PRO A 6 4.69 -6.76 8.55
CA PRO A 6 4.61 -8.10 7.99
C PRO A 6 3.99 -8.06 6.59
N SER A 7 4.11 -9.15 5.86
CA SER A 7 3.37 -9.34 4.62
C SER A 7 2.21 -10.32 4.82
N TYR A 8 1.20 -10.24 3.97
CA TYR A 8 0.10 -11.19 3.96
C TYR A 8 0.36 -12.28 2.93
N HIS A 9 0.19 -13.55 3.31
CA HIS A 9 0.41 -14.69 2.43
C HIS A 9 -0.40 -14.59 1.15
N GLY A 10 0.27 -14.73 0.02
CA GLY A 10 -0.35 -14.71 -1.30
C GLY A 10 -0.82 -13.35 -1.80
N CYS A 11 -0.66 -12.27 -1.02
CA CYS A 11 -1.07 -10.92 -1.43
C CYS A 11 -0.32 -10.48 -2.68
N PHE A 12 -1.04 -9.97 -3.67
CA PHE A 12 -0.44 -9.44 -4.89
C PHE A 12 0.46 -8.22 -4.63
N GLY A 13 0.08 -7.36 -3.67
CA GLY A 13 0.85 -6.16 -3.34
C GLY A 13 2.07 -6.42 -2.46
N CYS A 14 1.92 -7.19 -1.38
CA CYS A 14 2.97 -7.35 -0.37
C CYS A 14 3.45 -8.79 -0.16
N GLY A 15 2.75 -9.79 -0.67
CA GLY A 15 3.09 -11.21 -0.44
C GLY A 15 4.36 -11.63 -1.17
N ARG A 16 5.40 -11.97 -0.41
CA ARG A 16 6.67 -12.44 -0.98
C ARG A 16 6.55 -13.82 -1.63
N ASP A 17 5.55 -14.58 -1.25
CA ASP A 17 5.23 -15.91 -1.77
C ASP A 17 4.33 -15.89 -3.01
N ASN A 18 3.86 -14.71 -3.45
CA ASN A 18 3.13 -14.60 -4.70
C ASN A 18 4.12 -14.44 -5.86
N PRO A 19 4.21 -15.43 -6.78
CA PRO A 19 5.24 -15.42 -7.83
C PRO A 19 5.07 -14.32 -8.87
N ILE A 20 3.88 -13.72 -8.99
CA ILE A 20 3.62 -12.63 -9.94
C ILE A 20 3.35 -11.30 -9.23
N GLY A 21 3.46 -11.26 -7.92
CA GLY A 21 3.17 -10.08 -7.11
C GLY A 21 4.27 -9.04 -7.11
N VAL A 22 3.96 -7.90 -6.52
CA VAL A 22 4.89 -6.77 -6.41
C VAL A 22 5.86 -6.93 -5.25
N ALA A 23 5.45 -7.63 -4.19
CA ALA A 23 6.25 -7.91 -2.99
C ALA A 23 6.83 -6.65 -2.34
N LEU A 24 5.99 -5.62 -2.13
CA LEU A 24 6.42 -4.38 -1.50
C LEU A 24 6.92 -4.61 -0.07
N PRO A 25 8.17 -4.20 0.26
CA PRO A 25 8.68 -4.26 1.63
C PRO A 25 8.19 -3.04 2.42
N LEU A 26 7.08 -3.20 3.14
CA LEU A 26 6.38 -2.11 3.81
C LEU A 26 7.02 -1.79 5.17
N GLU A 27 7.07 -0.51 5.51
CA GLU A 27 7.51 -0.01 6.82
C GLU A 27 6.51 1.02 7.36
N TRP A 28 6.34 1.05 8.68
CA TRP A 28 5.49 1.99 9.40
C TRP A 28 6.35 2.93 10.26
N ASP A 29 6.15 4.24 10.15
CA ASP A 29 6.88 5.24 10.93
C ASP A 29 6.05 5.91 12.05
N GLY A 30 4.89 5.37 12.35
CA GLY A 30 3.97 5.93 13.33
C GLY A 30 2.91 6.88 12.73
N GLY A 31 2.98 7.16 11.45
CA GLY A 31 2.02 8.02 10.75
C GLY A 31 1.85 7.69 9.28
N LYS A 32 2.86 7.08 8.67
CA LYS A 32 2.84 6.69 7.27
C LYS A 32 3.38 5.30 7.07
N VAL A 33 2.84 4.63 6.07
CA VAL A 33 3.46 3.42 5.51
C VAL A 33 4.31 3.84 4.31
N ARG A 34 5.52 3.31 4.23
CA ARG A 34 6.44 3.55 3.12
C ARG A 34 6.99 2.24 2.59
N ALA A 35 7.32 2.23 1.31
CA ALA A 35 8.03 1.13 0.67
C ALA A 35 8.89 1.65 -0.47
N PRO A 36 10.11 1.13 -0.64
CA PRO A 36 10.83 1.30 -1.90
C PRO A 36 10.15 0.46 -2.97
N PHE A 37 10.10 0.97 -4.17
CA PHE A 37 9.61 0.25 -5.34
C PHE A 37 10.67 0.21 -6.42
N SER A 38 11.13 -0.99 -6.74
CA SER A 38 12.05 -1.27 -7.84
C SER A 38 11.25 -1.89 -8.98
N PRO A 39 10.97 -1.14 -10.05
CA PRO A 39 10.16 -1.64 -11.14
C PRO A 39 10.80 -2.83 -11.87
N LYS A 40 9.95 -3.71 -12.36
CA LYS A 40 10.36 -4.83 -13.23
C LYS A 40 9.78 -4.61 -14.61
N LYS A 41 10.47 -5.10 -15.64
CA LYS A 41 9.99 -5.02 -17.04
C LYS A 41 8.62 -5.70 -17.22
N GLU A 42 8.34 -6.73 -16.43
CA GLU A 42 7.06 -7.47 -16.45
C GLU A 42 5.88 -6.62 -15.98
N TYR A 43 6.13 -5.50 -15.31
CA TYR A 43 5.11 -4.56 -14.89
C TYR A 43 4.79 -3.49 -15.94
N ALA A 44 5.44 -3.56 -17.10
CA ALA A 44 5.23 -2.58 -18.16
C ALA A 44 3.83 -2.69 -18.78
N GLY A 45 3.24 -1.54 -19.04
CA GLY A 45 2.10 -1.40 -19.94
C GLY A 45 2.60 -1.02 -21.31
N PHE A 46 2.87 0.27 -21.52
CA PHE A 46 3.56 0.75 -22.70
C PHE A 46 5.08 0.58 -22.51
N GLU A 47 5.81 0.45 -23.62
CA GLU A 47 7.25 0.20 -23.59
C GLU A 47 8.02 1.16 -22.67
N GLY A 48 8.73 0.61 -21.70
CA GLY A 48 9.51 1.37 -20.71
C GLY A 48 8.69 2.10 -19.66
N VAL A 49 7.37 1.98 -19.66
CA VAL A 49 6.47 2.64 -18.71
C VAL A 49 5.71 1.59 -17.89
N ILE A 50 5.70 1.73 -16.59
CA ILE A 50 4.95 0.84 -15.71
C ILE A 50 3.44 1.02 -15.98
N HIS A 51 2.75 -0.10 -16.09
CA HIS A 51 1.30 -0.13 -16.30
C HIS A 51 0.59 0.67 -15.21
N GLY A 52 -0.37 1.52 -15.61
CA GLY A 52 -1.14 2.34 -14.67
C GLY A 52 -1.84 1.52 -13.58
N GLY A 53 -2.28 0.30 -13.89
CA GLY A 53 -2.86 -0.62 -12.92
C GLY A 53 -1.87 -1.09 -11.84
N ILE A 54 -0.59 -1.24 -12.19
CA ILE A 54 0.46 -1.54 -11.19
C ILE A 54 0.65 -0.33 -10.27
N VAL A 55 0.71 0.88 -10.82
CA VAL A 55 0.78 2.10 -10.00
C VAL A 55 -0.43 2.20 -9.05
N CYS A 56 -1.63 1.87 -9.53
CA CYS A 56 -2.82 1.79 -8.68
C CYS A 56 -2.65 0.77 -7.55
N THR A 57 -2.08 -0.39 -7.83
CA THR A 57 -1.78 -1.42 -6.82
C THR A 57 -0.85 -0.89 -5.74
N LEU A 58 0.22 -0.17 -6.12
CA LEU A 58 1.16 0.43 -5.17
C LEU A 58 0.44 1.40 -4.21
N LEU A 59 -0.36 2.28 -4.77
CA LEU A 59 -1.08 3.30 -4.01
C LEU A 59 -2.14 2.68 -3.09
N ASP A 60 -2.91 1.72 -3.58
CA ASP A 60 -3.92 1.01 -2.81
C ASP A 60 -3.29 0.26 -1.63
N GLU A 61 -2.20 -0.43 -1.86
CA GLU A 61 -1.50 -1.24 -0.86
C GLU A 61 -1.03 -0.41 0.33
N VAL A 62 -0.33 0.71 0.08
CA VAL A 62 0.19 1.54 1.19
C VAL A 62 -0.94 2.25 1.95
N MET A 63 -2.05 2.58 1.31
CA MET A 63 -3.23 3.15 1.99
C MET A 63 -3.91 2.11 2.87
N TRP A 64 -4.10 0.90 2.36
CA TRP A 64 -4.70 -0.20 3.10
C TRP A 64 -3.89 -0.51 4.37
N TRP A 65 -2.57 -0.64 4.22
CA TRP A 65 -1.68 -0.92 5.35
C TRP A 65 -1.59 0.23 6.34
N ALA A 66 -1.70 1.48 5.88
CA ALA A 66 -1.75 2.64 6.79
C ALA A 66 -2.97 2.56 7.72
N ILE A 67 -4.13 2.18 7.17
CA ILE A 67 -5.35 1.98 7.98
C ILE A 67 -5.16 0.80 8.93
N ALA A 68 -4.66 -0.33 8.45
CA ALA A 68 -4.43 -1.51 9.27
C ALA A 68 -3.46 -1.22 10.43
N ALA A 69 -2.35 -0.54 10.15
CA ALA A 69 -1.35 -0.19 11.17
C ALA A 69 -1.91 0.77 12.23
N GLN A 70 -2.67 1.78 11.81
CA GLN A 70 -3.18 2.84 12.70
C GLN A 70 -4.43 2.42 13.46
N GLU A 71 -5.38 1.76 12.79
CA GLU A 71 -6.75 1.57 13.28
C GLU A 71 -7.04 0.12 13.71
N ARG A 72 -6.16 -0.82 13.41
CA ARG A 72 -6.37 -2.26 13.68
C ARG A 72 -7.68 -2.77 13.05
N LYS A 73 -7.93 -2.38 11.81
CA LYS A 73 -9.12 -2.76 11.04
C LYS A 73 -8.74 -3.35 9.69
N CYS A 74 -9.47 -4.39 9.29
CA CYS A 74 -9.48 -4.84 7.90
C CYS A 74 -10.50 -4.01 7.13
N THR A 75 -10.12 -3.56 5.97
CA THR A 75 -10.98 -2.73 5.13
C THR A 75 -11.01 -3.26 3.70
N VAL A 76 -11.99 -2.79 2.95
CA VAL A 76 -12.03 -2.94 1.50
C VAL A 76 -12.08 -1.57 0.86
N THR A 77 -11.44 -1.44 -0.29
CA THR A 77 -11.44 -0.20 -1.07
C THR A 77 -12.82 0.03 -1.67
N ALA A 78 -13.46 1.14 -1.31
CA ALA A 78 -14.78 1.49 -1.84
C ALA A 78 -14.69 2.32 -3.12
N ASN A 79 -13.77 3.29 -3.14
CA ASN A 79 -13.45 4.05 -4.34
C ASN A 79 -12.03 4.60 -4.22
N MET A 80 -11.45 4.94 -5.36
CA MET A 80 -10.11 5.50 -5.42
C MET A 80 -10.01 6.46 -6.61
N THR A 81 -9.50 7.66 -6.36
CA THR A 81 -9.17 8.63 -7.39
C THR A 81 -7.65 8.75 -7.49
N ILE A 82 -7.12 8.65 -8.69
CA ILE A 82 -5.69 8.71 -8.96
C ILE A 82 -5.40 9.80 -9.98
N LYS A 83 -4.34 10.57 -9.70
CA LYS A 83 -3.78 11.55 -10.65
C LYS A 83 -2.37 11.09 -11.02
N PHE A 84 -2.13 10.97 -12.32
CA PHE A 84 -0.83 10.64 -12.87
C PHE A 84 -0.16 11.92 -13.37
N HIS A 85 0.96 12.28 -12.76
CA HIS A 85 1.69 13.51 -13.10
C HIS A 85 2.91 13.25 -13.97
N ARG A 86 3.59 12.11 -13.73
CA ARG A 86 4.82 11.71 -14.43
C ARG A 86 4.80 10.20 -14.64
N PRO A 87 5.32 9.69 -15.76
CA PRO A 87 5.44 8.25 -15.93
C PRO A 87 6.32 7.63 -14.85
N VAL A 88 5.89 6.48 -14.33
CA VAL A 88 6.76 5.59 -13.57
C VAL A 88 7.40 4.66 -14.59
N THR A 89 8.72 4.66 -14.67
CA THR A 89 9.45 3.93 -15.72
C THR A 89 10.03 2.61 -15.20
N THR A 90 10.35 1.71 -16.11
CA THR A 90 10.98 0.42 -15.76
C THR A 90 12.44 0.56 -15.33
N GLN A 91 13.05 1.73 -15.50
CA GLN A 91 14.46 2.00 -15.22
C GLN A 91 14.70 2.81 -13.93
N GLY A 92 13.66 3.41 -13.37
CA GLY A 92 13.80 4.24 -12.18
C GLY A 92 13.75 3.47 -10.87
N THR A 93 13.98 4.17 -9.76
CA THR A 93 13.66 3.71 -8.41
C THR A 93 12.71 4.71 -7.76
N TYR A 94 11.80 4.22 -6.97
CA TYR A 94 10.68 5.01 -6.46
C TYR A 94 10.44 4.72 -4.98
N THR A 95 9.80 5.67 -4.32
CA THR A 95 9.25 5.51 -2.97
C THR A 95 7.75 5.65 -3.04
N VAL A 96 7.05 4.72 -2.43
CA VAL A 96 5.60 4.77 -2.28
C VAL A 96 5.28 5.05 -0.82
N GLU A 97 4.40 6.00 -0.54
CA GLU A 97 3.94 6.24 0.83
C GLU A 97 2.44 6.46 0.89
N GLY A 98 1.84 6.05 2.02
CA GLY A 98 0.41 6.20 2.27
C GLY A 98 0.13 6.52 3.74
N TRP A 99 -0.97 7.22 3.99
CA TRP A 99 -1.38 7.64 5.34
C TRP A 99 -2.90 7.76 5.44
N VAL A 100 -3.40 7.67 6.66
CA VAL A 100 -4.81 7.96 6.94
C VAL A 100 -5.00 9.46 6.97
N LYS A 101 -5.92 9.98 6.16
CA LYS A 101 -6.20 11.41 6.04
C LYS A 101 -7.38 11.83 6.91
N ASP A 102 -8.43 11.01 6.97
CA ASP A 102 -9.68 11.32 7.67
C ASP A 102 -10.42 10.05 8.04
N LYS A 103 -11.31 10.19 9.01
CA LYS A 103 -12.23 9.13 9.45
C LYS A 103 -13.62 9.74 9.58
N PRO A 104 -14.35 9.95 8.45
CA PRO A 104 -15.63 10.64 8.46
C PRO A 104 -16.72 9.90 9.24
N ARG A 105 -16.59 8.58 9.40
CA ARG A 105 -17.49 7.73 10.20
C ARG A 105 -16.69 6.62 10.86
N SER A 106 -17.26 5.94 11.86
CA SER A 106 -16.58 4.88 12.62
C SER A 106 -16.07 3.72 11.75
N GLN A 107 -16.70 3.45 10.62
CA GLN A 107 -16.37 2.35 9.71
C GLN A 107 -15.89 2.83 8.34
N VAL A 108 -15.65 4.13 8.17
CA VAL A 108 -15.20 4.70 6.89
C VAL A 108 -13.93 5.50 7.10
N PHE A 109 -12.91 5.19 6.30
CA PHE A 109 -11.62 5.84 6.34
C PHE A 109 -11.32 6.48 5.00
N VAL A 110 -10.73 7.67 5.02
CA VAL A 110 -10.13 8.30 3.85
C VAL A 110 -8.61 8.23 4.01
N ALA A 111 -7.96 7.64 3.04
CA ALA A 111 -6.50 7.56 3.00
C ALA A 111 -5.97 8.25 1.75
N ALA A 112 -4.72 8.65 1.81
CA ALA A 112 -4.00 9.26 0.70
C ALA A 112 -2.67 8.55 0.49
N ALA A 113 -2.16 8.61 -0.74
CA ALA A 113 -0.89 7.98 -1.09
C ALA A 113 -0.22 8.71 -2.25
N ARG A 114 1.07 8.49 -2.40
CA ARG A 114 1.83 9.01 -3.52
C ARG A 114 3.01 8.11 -3.88
N VAL A 115 3.38 8.13 -5.15
CA VAL A 115 4.61 7.55 -5.68
C VAL A 115 5.55 8.68 -6.04
N MET A 116 6.77 8.64 -5.53
CA MET A 116 7.80 9.67 -5.76
C MET A 116 9.02 9.04 -6.43
N ASP A 117 9.65 9.81 -7.30
CA ASP A 117 10.92 9.43 -7.92
C ASP A 117 12.12 9.75 -7.00
N GLU A 118 13.32 9.48 -7.48
CA GLU A 118 14.57 9.69 -6.72
C GLU A 118 14.82 11.16 -6.32
N GLU A 119 14.26 12.11 -7.08
CA GLU A 119 14.37 13.53 -6.76
C GLU A 119 13.23 14.05 -5.88
N GLY A 120 12.38 13.15 -5.40
CA GLY A 120 11.24 13.49 -4.55
C GLY A 120 10.05 14.07 -5.30
N ARG A 121 10.04 13.99 -6.65
CA ARG A 121 8.91 14.48 -7.46
C ARG A 121 7.77 13.46 -7.42
N VAL A 122 6.55 13.96 -7.25
CA VAL A 122 5.36 13.11 -7.24
C VAL A 122 5.05 12.66 -8.66
N CYS A 123 5.09 11.35 -8.89
CA CYS A 123 4.73 10.75 -10.18
C CYS A 123 3.24 10.43 -10.27
N ALA A 124 2.67 9.95 -9.16
CA ALA A 124 1.24 9.68 -9.04
C ALA A 124 0.80 9.92 -7.61
N GLN A 125 -0.45 10.29 -7.44
CA GLN A 125 -1.04 10.48 -6.12
C GLN A 125 -2.48 9.99 -6.11
N SER A 126 -2.96 9.61 -4.94
CA SER A 126 -4.28 9.03 -4.78
C SER A 126 -4.93 9.48 -3.49
N GLU A 127 -6.25 9.52 -3.52
CA GLU A 127 -7.09 9.58 -2.35
C GLU A 127 -8.18 8.53 -2.51
N ALA A 128 -8.47 7.78 -1.46
CA ALA A 128 -9.40 6.66 -1.53
C ALA A 128 -10.23 6.56 -0.25
N ARG A 129 -11.44 5.99 -0.40
CA ARG A 129 -12.30 5.61 0.70
C ARG A 129 -12.24 4.11 0.90
N PHE A 130 -12.13 3.73 2.16
CA PHE A 130 -12.11 2.35 2.61
C PHE A 130 -13.24 2.14 3.62
N VAL A 131 -13.86 0.98 3.57
CA VAL A 131 -14.93 0.58 4.48
C VAL A 131 -14.46 -0.60 5.32
N ALA A 132 -14.61 -0.47 6.64
CA ALA A 132 -14.20 -1.54 7.55
C ALA A 132 -15.09 -2.78 7.39
N LEU A 133 -14.45 -3.93 7.41
CA LEU A 133 -15.09 -5.23 7.53
C LEU A 133 -15.46 -5.50 9.00
N PRO A 134 -16.32 -6.50 9.29
CA PRO A 134 -16.60 -6.91 10.67
C PRO A 134 -15.31 -7.26 11.44
N ASP A 135 -15.30 -7.01 12.74
CA ASP A 135 -14.11 -7.20 13.60
C ASP A 135 -13.55 -8.63 13.58
N ARG A 136 -14.39 -9.65 13.31
CA ARG A 136 -13.92 -11.03 13.14
C ARG A 136 -12.91 -11.19 11.99
N GLU A 137 -12.95 -10.32 10.97
CA GLU A 137 -12.03 -10.37 9.85
C GLU A 137 -10.62 -9.92 10.26
N TRP A 138 -10.49 -9.11 11.31
CA TRP A 138 -9.19 -8.75 11.85
C TRP A 138 -8.43 -9.98 12.38
N GLN A 139 -9.11 -10.89 13.09
CA GLN A 139 -8.49 -12.12 13.58
C GLN A 139 -8.04 -13.01 12.43
N ARG A 140 -8.88 -13.16 11.40
CA ARG A 140 -8.52 -13.91 10.19
C ARG A 140 -7.33 -13.29 9.46
N PHE A 141 -7.26 -11.96 9.40
CA PHE A 141 -6.14 -11.24 8.82
C PHE A 141 -4.84 -11.55 9.58
N LEU A 142 -4.86 -11.49 10.93
CA LEU A 142 -3.67 -11.79 11.73
C LEU A 142 -3.14 -13.20 11.47
N GLU A 143 -4.02 -14.18 11.28
CA GLU A 143 -3.66 -15.57 10.97
C GLU A 143 -2.98 -15.72 9.60
N GLY A 144 -3.29 -14.84 8.65
CA GLY A 144 -2.71 -14.82 7.30
C GLY A 144 -1.39 -14.08 7.18
N LEU A 145 -0.90 -13.45 8.27
CA LEU A 145 0.36 -12.70 8.25
C LEU A 145 1.57 -13.64 8.36
N THR A 146 2.66 -13.23 7.73
CA THR A 146 3.96 -13.91 7.88
C THR A 146 4.49 -13.82 9.31
N ASP A 147 4.23 -12.70 9.97
CA ASP A 147 4.58 -12.44 11.37
C ASP A 147 3.59 -11.44 11.97
N PRO A 148 2.70 -11.86 12.88
CA PRO A 148 1.73 -10.95 13.47
C PRO A 148 2.29 -10.08 14.61
N SER A 149 3.55 -10.22 14.98
CA SER A 149 4.14 -9.57 16.18
C SER A 149 3.97 -8.05 16.20
N PHE A 150 4.04 -7.39 15.05
CA PHE A 150 3.78 -5.95 14.93
C PHE A 150 2.43 -5.52 15.52
N PHE A 151 1.40 -6.35 15.35
CA PHE A 151 0.04 -6.06 15.82
C PHE A 151 -0.25 -6.58 17.23
N LEU A 152 0.63 -7.40 17.79
CA LEU A 152 0.47 -8.00 19.12
C LEU A 152 1.23 -7.26 20.22
N GLN A 153 1.98 -6.24 19.87
CA GLN A 153 2.63 -5.34 20.84
C GLN A 153 1.58 -4.45 21.50
N GLU A 154 1.59 -4.38 22.85
CA GLU A 154 0.74 -3.50 23.65
C GLU A 154 1.24 -2.04 23.59
#